data_9c97d98f89e00c2209087021e2030c5b
#
_entry.id   9c97d98f89e00c2209087021e2030c5b
#
_cell.length_a   1.000
_cell.length_b   1.000
_cell.length_c   1.000
_cell.angle_alpha   90.00
_cell.angle_beta   90.00
_cell.angle_gamma   90.00
#
_symmetry.space_group_name_H-M   'P 1'
#
loop_
_entity.id
_entity.type
_entity.pdbx_description
1 polymer ?
#
loop_
_entity_poly.entity_id
_entity_poly.type
_entity_poly.pdbx_seq_one_letter_code
_entity_poly.pdbx_strand_id
1 'polypeptide(L)'
;SSDVCSSDLKRMPIEVQDKWDSVYAGRIAEYRKGDLKGKSLISWKYQQYMRDYLATVLAVDENIGRLLNYLEKIGELDNTIIVYTSDQGFFLGEHGWFDKRFMYEECQRMPLIIRYPKAIKAGSTSNAISMNVDFAPTFLDFAGVDIPSDIQGASLKPILVNEGKTPADWRKAAYYHYYEYPAEHSVKRHYGIRTQDFKLIHFYNDIDEWEMYDMKADPREMNSVFGKPEYAKVQKELMELLQDTQKQYKDTDPDEKEKVLFKGDRRQMQNR
;
A
#
# COMPACT_ATOMS: atom_id res chain seq x y z
N SER A 1 -15.11 -3.21 -16.43
CA SER A 1 -14.48 -2.90 -17.71
C SER A 1 -13.12 -3.54 -17.80
N SER A 2 -12.83 -4.07 -18.95
CA SER A 2 -11.66 -4.87 -19.29
C SER A 2 -10.47 -4.01 -19.73
N ASP A 3 -10.25 -2.87 -19.14
CA ASP A 3 -9.11 -2.03 -19.50
C ASP A 3 -7.93 -2.35 -18.58
N VAL A 4 -7.48 -3.61 -18.67
CA VAL A 4 -6.16 -3.98 -18.19
C VAL A 4 -5.17 -3.31 -19.13
N CYS A 5 -4.38 -2.38 -18.62
CA CYS A 5 -3.29 -1.77 -19.38
C CYS A 5 -2.36 -2.90 -19.87
N SER A 6 -1.97 -2.88 -21.15
CA SER A 6 -1.11 -3.93 -21.73
C SER A 6 0.24 -4.07 -21.01
N SER A 7 0.66 -3.03 -20.29
CA SER A 7 1.84 -3.03 -19.43
C SER A 7 1.64 -3.85 -18.16
N ASP A 8 0.42 -3.95 -17.63
CA ASP A 8 0.14 -4.68 -16.40
C ASP A 8 0.31 -6.18 -16.58
N LEU A 9 -0.02 -6.70 -17.76
CA LEU A 9 0.18 -8.12 -18.13
C LEU A 9 1.66 -8.53 -18.13
N LYS A 10 2.59 -7.61 -18.34
CA LYS A 10 4.02 -7.89 -18.26
C LYS A 10 4.54 -7.99 -16.82
N ARG A 11 3.81 -7.46 -15.85
CA ARG A 11 4.25 -7.31 -14.46
C ARG A 11 3.78 -8.41 -13.55
N MET A 12 2.66 -9.06 -13.89
CA MET A 12 2.11 -10.19 -13.14
C MET A 12 1.77 -11.34 -14.09
N PRO A 13 2.38 -12.53 -13.93
CA PRO A 13 2.03 -13.70 -14.73
C PRO A 13 0.57 -14.13 -14.47
N ILE A 14 -0.10 -14.57 -15.52
CA ILE A 14 -1.48 -15.11 -15.52
C ILE A 14 -1.65 -16.30 -14.53
N GLU A 15 -0.56 -16.93 -14.14
CA GLU A 15 -0.48 -18.05 -13.17
C GLU A 15 -1.12 -17.73 -11.80
N VAL A 16 -1.26 -16.45 -11.44
CA VAL A 16 -1.99 -16.07 -10.23
C VAL A 16 -3.48 -16.37 -10.34
N GLN A 17 -4.07 -16.34 -11.54
CA GLN A 17 -5.45 -16.75 -11.75
C GLN A 17 -5.65 -18.25 -11.52
N ASP A 18 -4.67 -19.08 -11.85
CA ASP A 18 -4.75 -20.53 -11.66
C ASP A 18 -4.75 -20.93 -10.16
N LYS A 19 -4.06 -20.18 -9.32
CA LYS A 19 -4.14 -20.35 -7.85
C LYS A 19 -5.55 -20.10 -7.32
N TRP A 20 -6.27 -19.15 -7.86
CA TRP A 20 -7.67 -18.86 -7.54
C TRP A 20 -8.57 -20.01 -7.91
N ASP A 21 -8.37 -20.54 -9.08
CA ASP A 21 -9.13 -21.69 -9.57
C ASP A 21 -8.98 -22.91 -8.66
N SER A 22 -7.77 -23.14 -8.14
CA SER A 22 -7.52 -24.23 -7.19
C SER A 22 -8.23 -24.07 -5.84
N VAL A 23 -8.32 -22.83 -5.33
CA VAL A 23 -9.01 -22.54 -4.06
C VAL A 23 -10.51 -22.74 -4.18
N TYR A 24 -11.14 -22.24 -5.25
CA TYR A 24 -12.58 -22.33 -5.42
C TYR A 24 -13.05 -23.69 -5.95
N ALA A 25 -12.26 -24.36 -6.81
CA ALA A 25 -12.57 -25.68 -7.28
C ALA A 25 -12.76 -26.73 -6.17
N GLY A 26 -12.08 -26.53 -5.04
CA GLY A 26 -12.21 -27.40 -3.87
C GLY A 26 -13.42 -27.14 -2.97
N ARG A 27 -14.02 -25.93 -3.04
CA ARG A 27 -14.95 -25.47 -2.00
C ARG A 27 -16.40 -25.37 -2.44
N ILE A 28 -16.71 -25.10 -3.73
CA ILE A 28 -18.04 -24.68 -4.16
C ILE A 28 -18.58 -25.58 -5.28
N ALA A 29 -19.77 -26.13 -5.07
CA ALA A 29 -20.40 -27.10 -5.98
C ALA A 29 -20.67 -26.53 -7.38
N GLU A 30 -21.06 -25.25 -7.48
CA GLU A 30 -21.32 -24.57 -8.76
C GLU A 30 -20.07 -24.45 -9.62
N TYR A 31 -18.91 -24.21 -9.00
CA TYR A 31 -17.63 -24.18 -9.70
C TYR A 31 -17.28 -25.54 -10.30
N ARG A 32 -17.53 -26.62 -9.53
CA ARG A 32 -17.26 -28.01 -9.94
C ARG A 32 -18.13 -28.49 -11.08
N LYS A 33 -19.36 -27.95 -11.22
CA LYS A 33 -20.28 -28.32 -12.29
C LYS A 33 -19.84 -27.87 -13.68
N GLY A 34 -18.91 -26.86 -13.75
CA GLY A 34 -18.41 -26.35 -15.03
C GLY A 34 -19.45 -25.63 -15.88
N ASP A 35 -20.60 -25.25 -15.29
CA ASP A 35 -21.72 -24.59 -16.01
C ASP A 35 -21.43 -23.14 -16.32
N LEU A 36 -20.54 -22.48 -15.55
CA LEU A 36 -20.15 -21.08 -15.73
C LEU A 36 -18.91 -20.99 -16.60
N LYS A 37 -18.94 -20.09 -17.62
CA LYS A 37 -17.84 -19.83 -18.55
C LYS A 37 -17.69 -18.35 -18.87
N GLY A 38 -16.50 -17.93 -19.29
CA GLY A 38 -16.25 -16.56 -19.75
C GLY A 38 -16.65 -15.51 -18.71
N LYS A 39 -17.34 -14.47 -19.14
CA LYS A 39 -17.75 -13.36 -18.25
C LYS A 39 -18.62 -13.78 -17.07
N SER A 40 -19.48 -14.78 -17.21
CA SER A 40 -20.32 -15.27 -16.11
C SER A 40 -19.49 -15.95 -15.02
N LEU A 41 -18.45 -16.68 -15.38
CA LEU A 41 -17.52 -17.28 -14.42
C LEU A 41 -16.71 -16.20 -13.70
N ILE A 42 -16.17 -15.21 -14.42
CA ILE A 42 -15.42 -14.09 -13.84
C ILE A 42 -16.30 -13.33 -12.83
N SER A 43 -17.52 -12.96 -13.23
CA SER A 43 -18.46 -12.27 -12.36
C SER A 43 -18.80 -13.09 -11.10
N TRP A 44 -19.04 -14.39 -11.26
CA TRP A 44 -19.32 -15.27 -10.14
C TRP A 44 -18.16 -15.38 -9.17
N LYS A 45 -16.91 -15.57 -9.66
CA LYS A 45 -15.70 -15.60 -8.83
C LYS A 45 -15.55 -14.30 -8.04
N TYR A 46 -15.72 -13.16 -8.70
CA TYR A 46 -15.66 -11.85 -8.06
C TYR A 46 -16.70 -11.72 -6.94
N GLN A 47 -17.94 -12.12 -7.19
CA GLN A 47 -19.01 -12.06 -6.18
C GLN A 47 -18.71 -12.96 -4.96
N GLN A 48 -18.18 -14.16 -5.16
CA GLN A 48 -17.78 -15.04 -4.05
C GLN A 48 -16.66 -14.39 -3.23
N TYR A 49 -15.64 -13.91 -3.90
CA TYR A 49 -14.53 -13.21 -3.26
C TYR A 49 -14.98 -12.01 -2.44
N MET A 50 -15.79 -11.14 -3.04
CA MET A 50 -16.29 -9.95 -2.34
C MET A 50 -17.17 -10.30 -1.14
N ARG A 51 -17.92 -11.39 -1.19
CA ARG A 51 -18.68 -11.89 -0.04
C ARG A 51 -17.78 -12.29 1.12
N ASP A 52 -16.74 -13.08 0.83
CA ASP A 52 -15.80 -13.54 1.85
C ASP A 52 -15.01 -12.35 2.42
N TYR A 53 -14.56 -11.44 1.55
CA TYR A 53 -13.86 -10.23 1.97
C TYR A 53 -14.73 -9.35 2.87
N LEU A 54 -15.94 -9.03 2.45
CA LEU A 54 -16.84 -8.18 3.23
C LEU A 54 -17.29 -8.85 4.55
N ALA A 55 -17.39 -10.17 4.60
CA ALA A 55 -17.64 -10.89 5.84
C ALA A 55 -16.49 -10.73 6.84
N THR A 56 -15.22 -10.72 6.38
CA THR A 56 -14.08 -10.43 7.27
C THR A 56 -14.08 -8.98 7.76
N VAL A 57 -14.41 -8.03 6.87
CA VAL A 57 -14.56 -6.61 7.26
C VAL A 57 -15.64 -6.43 8.32
N LEU A 58 -16.80 -7.07 8.15
CA LEU A 58 -17.88 -7.04 9.14
C LEU A 58 -17.44 -7.61 10.50
N ALA A 59 -16.73 -8.73 10.50
CA ALA A 59 -16.21 -9.33 11.73
C ALA A 59 -15.20 -8.40 12.44
N VAL A 60 -14.38 -7.68 11.70
CA VAL A 60 -13.45 -6.66 12.26
C VAL A 60 -14.26 -5.53 12.88
N ASP A 61 -15.26 -4.98 12.18
CA ASP A 61 -16.12 -3.89 12.66
C ASP A 61 -16.83 -4.25 13.98
N GLU A 62 -17.45 -5.43 14.04
CA GLU A 62 -18.11 -5.93 15.26
C GLU A 62 -17.14 -6.04 16.44
N ASN A 63 -15.91 -6.52 16.20
CA ASN A 63 -14.92 -6.67 17.27
C ASN A 63 -14.35 -5.32 17.73
N ILE A 64 -14.19 -4.36 16.82
CA ILE A 64 -13.84 -2.98 17.18
C ILE A 64 -14.96 -2.39 18.06
N GLY A 65 -16.23 -2.55 17.69
CA GLY A 65 -17.37 -2.11 18.50
C GLY A 65 -17.33 -2.70 19.91
N ARG A 66 -17.03 -4.01 20.03
CA ARG A 66 -16.89 -4.66 21.36
C ARG A 66 -15.74 -4.06 22.18
N LEU A 67 -14.60 -3.77 21.57
CA LEU A 67 -13.46 -3.15 22.24
C LEU A 67 -13.79 -1.74 22.73
N LEU A 68 -14.42 -0.91 21.89
CA LEU A 68 -14.81 0.45 22.24
C LEU A 68 -15.82 0.47 23.39
N ASN A 69 -16.85 -0.39 23.34
CA ASN A 69 -17.82 -0.55 24.42
C ASN A 69 -17.17 -1.01 25.74
N TYR A 70 -16.16 -1.86 25.66
CA TYR A 70 -15.40 -2.27 26.86
C TYR A 70 -14.64 -1.10 27.47
N LEU A 71 -13.91 -0.32 26.65
CA LEU A 71 -13.17 0.86 27.11
C LEU A 71 -14.11 1.92 27.73
N GLU A 72 -15.27 2.12 27.15
CA GLU A 72 -16.29 3.02 27.68
C GLU A 72 -16.80 2.54 29.05
N LYS A 73 -17.12 1.25 29.16
CA LYS A 73 -17.61 0.64 30.39
C LYS A 73 -16.64 0.76 31.57
N ILE A 74 -15.33 0.70 31.31
CA ILE A 74 -14.29 0.85 32.34
C ILE A 74 -13.84 2.31 32.54
N GLY A 75 -14.44 3.26 31.80
CA GLY A 75 -14.12 4.71 31.90
C GLY A 75 -12.81 5.13 31.25
N GLU A 76 -12.19 4.29 30.42
CA GLU A 76 -10.88 4.56 29.79
C GLU A 76 -10.95 4.95 28.32
N LEU A 77 -12.14 5.03 27.71
CA LEU A 77 -12.29 5.35 26.29
C LEU A 77 -11.65 6.68 25.90
N ASP A 78 -11.81 7.72 26.73
CA ASP A 78 -11.24 9.05 26.46
C ASP A 78 -9.79 9.19 26.92
N ASN A 79 -9.28 8.22 27.68
CA ASN A 79 -7.90 8.14 28.13
C ASN A 79 -7.04 7.21 27.25
N THR A 80 -7.61 6.65 26.20
CA THR A 80 -6.95 5.72 25.29
C THR A 80 -6.78 6.36 23.92
N ILE A 81 -5.57 6.29 23.36
CA ILE A 81 -5.32 6.60 21.94
C ILE A 81 -5.79 5.42 21.13
N ILE A 82 -6.79 5.64 20.28
CA ILE A 82 -7.34 4.62 19.38
C ILE A 82 -6.86 4.92 17.97
N VAL A 83 -6.21 3.94 17.35
CA VAL A 83 -5.74 4.02 15.97
C VAL A 83 -6.37 2.89 15.17
N TYR A 84 -7.09 3.25 14.10
CA TYR A 84 -7.56 2.30 13.10
C TYR A 84 -6.79 2.51 11.80
N THR A 85 -6.09 1.50 11.36
CA THR A 85 -5.28 1.53 10.14
C THR A 85 -5.03 0.11 9.63
N SER A 86 -4.28 0.00 8.54
CA SER A 86 -3.75 -1.27 8.00
C SER A 86 -2.25 -1.13 7.74
N ASP A 87 -1.54 -2.24 7.67
CA ASP A 87 -0.13 -2.30 7.26
C ASP A 87 0.06 -1.95 5.78
N GLN A 88 -0.94 -2.24 4.96
CA GLN A 88 -0.97 -2.01 3.51
C GLN A 88 -2.40 -2.01 2.98
N GLY A 89 -2.58 -1.52 1.73
CA GLY A 89 -3.82 -1.67 0.99
C GLY A 89 -3.95 -3.03 0.31
N PHE A 90 -4.94 -3.17 -0.58
CA PHE A 90 -5.25 -4.43 -1.24
C PHE A 90 -6.05 -4.20 -2.53
N PHE A 91 -5.68 -4.88 -3.62
CA PHE A 91 -6.47 -4.90 -4.84
C PHE A 91 -7.69 -5.82 -4.69
N LEU A 92 -8.84 -5.30 -5.06
CA LEU A 92 -10.11 -6.03 -5.07
C LEU A 92 -10.62 -6.30 -6.49
N GLY A 93 -9.70 -6.32 -7.45
CA GLY A 93 -9.98 -6.47 -8.89
C GLY A 93 -9.61 -5.25 -9.72
N GLU A 94 -9.20 -4.14 -9.10
CA GLU A 94 -8.64 -2.99 -9.79
C GLU A 94 -7.39 -3.42 -10.55
N HIS A 95 -7.12 -2.81 -11.70
CA HIS A 95 -6.06 -3.21 -12.64
C HIS A 95 -6.12 -4.68 -13.09
N GLY A 96 -7.24 -5.38 -12.81
CA GLY A 96 -7.40 -6.81 -13.05
C GLY A 96 -6.69 -7.70 -12.02
N TRP A 97 -6.29 -7.16 -10.88
CA TRP A 97 -5.50 -7.85 -9.87
C TRP A 97 -6.22 -8.08 -8.54
N PHE A 98 -5.64 -9.01 -7.79
CA PHE A 98 -5.90 -9.26 -6.38
C PHE A 98 -4.56 -9.21 -5.63
N ASP A 99 -4.62 -9.14 -4.28
CA ASP A 99 -3.46 -9.09 -3.43
C ASP A 99 -2.85 -7.66 -3.38
N LYS A 100 -1.57 -7.54 -3.25
CA LYS A 100 -0.82 -6.33 -2.91
C LYS A 100 0.58 -6.44 -3.51
N ARG A 101 1.46 -5.51 -3.34
CA ARG A 101 2.88 -5.43 -3.70
C ARG A 101 3.21 -4.29 -4.63
N PHE A 102 2.32 -3.97 -5.56
CA PHE A 102 2.55 -2.86 -6.49
C PHE A 102 2.39 -1.51 -5.82
N MET A 103 3.10 -0.51 -6.34
CA MET A 103 3.08 0.84 -5.80
C MET A 103 1.86 1.67 -6.29
N TYR A 104 0.69 1.04 -6.49
CA TYR A 104 -0.55 1.75 -6.84
C TYR A 104 -1.36 2.10 -5.59
N GLU A 105 -2.28 3.08 -5.71
CA GLU A 105 -3.04 3.60 -4.55
C GLU A 105 -3.79 2.51 -3.79
N GLU A 106 -4.32 1.51 -4.48
CA GLU A 106 -5.02 0.40 -3.85
C GLU A 106 -4.15 -0.35 -2.83
N CYS A 107 -2.83 -0.42 -3.08
CA CYS A 107 -1.88 -1.03 -2.16
C CYS A 107 -1.32 -0.06 -1.12
N GLN A 108 -1.23 1.24 -1.44
CA GLN A 108 -0.51 2.20 -0.62
C GLN A 108 -1.42 3.10 0.22
N ARG A 109 -2.67 3.31 -0.20
CA ARG A 109 -3.60 4.19 0.49
C ARG A 109 -4.46 3.43 1.48
N MET A 110 -3.95 3.24 2.70
CA MET A 110 -4.71 2.67 3.79
C MET A 110 -5.53 3.74 4.52
N PRO A 111 -6.64 3.34 5.18
CA PRO A 111 -7.30 4.23 6.12
C PRO A 111 -6.36 4.52 7.31
N LEU A 112 -6.37 5.76 7.79
CA LEU A 112 -5.71 6.14 9.04
C LEU A 112 -6.67 7.03 9.82
N ILE A 113 -7.24 6.49 10.90
CA ILE A 113 -8.14 7.19 11.80
C ILE A 113 -7.53 7.15 13.19
N ILE A 114 -7.36 8.32 13.81
CA ILE A 114 -6.78 8.44 15.14
C ILE A 114 -7.73 9.23 16.03
N ARG A 115 -8.11 8.63 17.17
CA ARG A 115 -8.95 9.24 18.17
C ARG A 115 -8.21 9.37 19.51
N TYR A 116 -8.10 10.59 20.03
CA TYR A 116 -7.66 10.88 21.39
C TYR A 116 -8.23 12.24 21.82
N PRO A 117 -9.41 12.29 22.43
CA PRO A 117 -10.14 13.55 22.72
C PRO A 117 -9.38 14.53 23.59
N LYS A 118 -8.43 14.04 24.40
CA LYS A 118 -7.60 14.91 25.26
C LYS A 118 -6.62 15.79 24.47
N ALA A 119 -6.31 15.46 23.22
CA ALA A 119 -5.32 16.18 22.43
C ALA A 119 -5.70 16.39 20.96
N ILE A 120 -6.61 15.58 20.43
CA ILE A 120 -6.99 15.61 19.01
C ILE A 120 -8.42 16.10 18.87
N LYS A 121 -8.59 17.19 18.13
CA LYS A 121 -9.92 17.76 17.84
C LYS A 121 -10.73 16.82 16.95
N ALA A 122 -11.94 16.51 17.37
CA ALA A 122 -12.86 15.69 16.58
C ALA A 122 -13.16 16.34 15.21
N GLY A 123 -13.23 15.51 14.18
CA GLY A 123 -13.53 15.92 12.80
C GLY A 123 -12.37 16.62 12.07
N SER A 124 -11.18 16.73 12.68
CA SER A 124 -10.00 17.24 11.96
C SER A 124 -9.53 16.24 10.90
N THR A 125 -9.06 16.76 9.77
CA THR A 125 -8.51 15.97 8.65
C THR A 125 -7.17 16.54 8.21
N SER A 126 -6.33 15.70 7.60
CA SER A 126 -5.04 16.13 7.07
C SER A 126 -4.78 15.47 5.70
N ASN A 127 -4.09 16.20 4.83
CA ASN A 127 -3.53 15.69 3.57
C ASN A 127 -2.02 15.41 3.70
N ALA A 128 -1.45 15.47 4.90
CA ALA A 128 -0.04 15.16 5.10
C ALA A 128 0.26 13.72 4.68
N ILE A 129 1.38 13.54 3.97
CA ILE A 129 1.87 12.20 3.63
C ILE A 129 2.30 11.53 4.94
N SER A 130 1.56 10.49 5.34
CA SER A 130 1.87 9.64 6.49
C SER A 130 2.22 8.23 6.03
N MET A 131 3.09 7.56 6.76
CA MET A 131 3.55 6.20 6.47
C MET A 131 3.48 5.36 7.73
N ASN A 132 3.46 4.04 7.60
CA ASN A 132 3.44 3.12 8.73
C ASN A 132 4.67 3.26 9.65
N VAL A 133 5.83 3.69 9.12
CA VAL A 133 7.04 3.99 9.90
C VAL A 133 6.86 5.17 10.88
N ASP A 134 5.78 5.96 10.74
CA ASP A 134 5.47 7.09 11.60
C ASP A 134 4.73 6.70 12.89
N PHE A 135 4.21 5.49 12.96
CA PHE A 135 3.41 5.08 14.12
C PHE A 135 4.25 4.98 15.39
N ALA A 136 5.42 4.32 15.31
CA ALA A 136 6.29 4.17 16.45
C ALA A 136 6.74 5.52 17.04
N PRO A 137 7.31 6.46 16.25
CA PRO A 137 7.68 7.77 16.79
C PRO A 137 6.48 8.58 17.28
N THR A 138 5.28 8.41 16.68
CA THR A 138 4.05 9.06 17.17
C THR A 138 3.65 8.56 18.58
N PHE A 139 3.72 7.25 18.80
CA PHE A 139 3.39 6.68 20.10
C PHE A 139 4.40 7.07 21.17
N LEU A 140 5.69 7.07 20.85
CA LEU A 140 6.74 7.54 21.78
C LEU A 140 6.53 9.01 22.15
N ASP A 141 6.23 9.86 21.19
CA ASP A 141 5.97 11.28 21.41
C ASP A 141 4.74 11.53 22.30
N PHE A 142 3.65 10.79 22.08
CA PHE A 142 2.48 10.86 22.97
C PHE A 142 2.78 10.34 24.38
N ALA A 143 3.66 9.37 24.50
CA ALA A 143 4.11 8.83 25.79
C ALA A 143 5.14 9.72 26.51
N GLY A 144 5.64 10.78 25.86
CA GLY A 144 6.68 11.64 26.40
C GLY A 144 8.05 10.96 26.50
N VAL A 145 8.30 9.98 25.62
CA VAL A 145 9.54 9.22 25.52
C VAL A 145 10.35 9.74 24.34
N ASP A 146 11.66 9.85 24.50
CA ASP A 146 12.55 10.27 23.42
C ASP A 146 12.48 9.32 22.21
N ILE A 147 12.41 9.91 21.02
CA ILE A 147 12.40 9.14 19.78
C ILE A 147 13.84 8.77 19.41
N PRO A 148 14.20 7.48 19.33
CA PRO A 148 15.53 7.05 18.90
C PRO A 148 15.92 7.61 17.53
N SER A 149 17.19 8.01 17.38
CA SER A 149 17.69 8.69 16.17
C SER A 149 17.79 7.79 14.93
N ASP A 150 17.70 6.49 15.09
CA ASP A 150 17.69 5.49 14.01
C ASP A 150 16.28 5.22 13.45
N ILE A 151 15.23 5.75 14.07
CA ILE A 151 13.86 5.71 13.53
C ILE A 151 13.77 6.64 12.33
N GLN A 152 13.40 6.09 11.15
CA GLN A 152 13.26 6.84 9.90
C GLN A 152 11.92 7.57 9.75
N GLY A 153 10.92 7.19 10.52
CA GLY A 153 9.60 7.84 10.56
C GLY A 153 9.61 9.17 11.33
N ALA A 154 8.56 9.94 11.21
CA ALA A 154 8.34 11.19 11.93
C ALA A 154 7.06 11.13 12.76
N SER A 155 7.05 11.75 13.95
CA SER A 155 5.84 11.82 14.76
C SER A 155 4.72 12.58 14.06
N LEU A 156 3.54 11.97 13.98
CA LEU A 156 2.31 12.61 13.49
C LEU A 156 1.69 13.55 14.53
N LYS A 157 2.15 13.53 15.78
CA LYS A 157 1.55 14.34 16.86
C LYS A 157 1.46 15.83 16.53
N PRO A 158 2.48 16.50 15.95
CA PRO A 158 2.36 17.92 15.58
C PRO A 158 1.20 18.22 14.61
N ILE A 159 0.88 17.28 13.72
CA ILE A 159 -0.25 17.38 12.79
C ILE A 159 -1.57 17.13 13.53
N LEU A 160 -1.60 16.08 14.34
CA LEU A 160 -2.80 15.62 15.03
C LEU A 160 -3.33 16.65 16.04
N VAL A 161 -2.43 17.27 16.83
CA VAL A 161 -2.81 18.28 17.85
C VAL A 161 -3.06 19.67 17.25
N ASN A 162 -2.69 19.88 15.99
CA ASN A 162 -2.88 21.15 15.27
C ASN A 162 -3.97 21.05 14.17
N GLU A 163 -5.06 20.33 14.49
CA GLU A 163 -6.25 20.21 13.62
C GLU A 163 -5.94 19.71 12.21
N GLY A 164 -4.92 18.87 12.05
CA GLY A 164 -4.52 18.33 10.75
C GLY A 164 -3.60 19.22 9.92
N LYS A 165 -3.18 20.36 10.42
CA LYS A 165 -2.28 21.29 9.69
C LYS A 165 -0.89 20.67 9.54
N THR A 166 -0.43 20.58 8.31
CA THR A 166 0.88 20.02 7.97
C THR A 166 1.98 21.04 8.28
N PRO A 167 3.04 20.69 9.05
CA PRO A 167 4.22 21.54 9.22
C PRO A 167 4.91 21.86 7.89
N ALA A 168 5.54 23.03 7.78
CA ALA A 168 6.18 23.49 6.54
C ALA A 168 7.37 22.61 6.10
N ASP A 169 8.03 21.99 7.06
CA ASP A 169 9.17 21.08 6.89
C ASP A 169 8.78 19.61 6.77
N TRP A 170 7.47 19.31 6.68
CA TRP A 170 6.99 17.95 6.53
C TRP A 170 7.44 17.34 5.21
N ARG A 171 7.61 16.01 5.19
CA ARG A 171 8.05 15.28 3.99
C ARG A 171 7.17 15.57 2.76
N LYS A 172 7.82 15.64 1.61
CA LYS A 172 7.16 15.91 0.32
C LYS A 172 6.76 14.64 -0.42
N ALA A 173 7.35 13.49 -0.06
CA ALA A 173 7.10 12.21 -0.71
C ALA A 173 7.13 11.05 0.29
N ALA A 174 6.34 10.02 0.01
CA ALA A 174 6.55 8.67 0.52
C ALA A 174 7.46 7.91 -0.44
N TYR A 175 8.43 7.18 0.10
CA TYR A 175 9.31 6.30 -0.65
C TYR A 175 8.84 4.85 -0.47
N TYR A 176 8.89 4.08 -1.54
CA TYR A 176 8.58 2.67 -1.55
C TYR A 176 9.62 1.89 -2.33
N HIS A 177 9.98 0.68 -1.86
CA HIS A 177 10.84 -0.23 -2.59
C HIS A 177 10.38 -1.67 -2.38
N TYR A 178 10.16 -2.39 -3.48
CA TYR A 178 9.84 -3.81 -3.53
C TYR A 178 10.99 -4.60 -4.15
N TYR A 179 11.58 -5.49 -3.38
CA TYR A 179 12.80 -6.24 -3.75
C TYR A 179 12.53 -7.66 -4.25
N GLU A 180 11.35 -8.19 -3.94
CA GLU A 180 11.07 -9.62 -3.94
C GLU A 180 10.67 -10.14 -5.32
N TYR A 181 11.64 -10.63 -6.10
CA TYR A 181 11.41 -11.24 -7.39
C TYR A 181 12.48 -12.31 -7.67
N PRO A 182 12.12 -13.51 -8.22
CA PRO A 182 10.79 -13.98 -8.68
C PRO A 182 9.89 -14.57 -7.59
N ALA A 183 10.17 -14.45 -6.34
CA ALA A 183 9.48 -14.98 -5.18
C ALA A 183 8.01 -15.46 -5.40
N GLU A 184 7.27 -15.72 -4.34
CA GLU A 184 5.95 -16.37 -4.40
C GLU A 184 4.93 -15.61 -5.27
N HIS A 185 5.02 -14.28 -5.33
CA HIS A 185 4.04 -13.42 -6.02
C HIS A 185 4.43 -13.05 -7.46
N SER A 186 5.67 -13.31 -7.86
CA SER A 186 6.19 -13.00 -9.20
C SER A 186 6.01 -11.52 -9.63
N VAL A 187 5.86 -10.60 -8.66
CA VAL A 187 5.79 -9.17 -8.92
C VAL A 187 7.17 -8.63 -9.21
N LYS A 188 7.33 -7.89 -10.29
CA LYS A 188 8.61 -7.31 -10.70
C LYS A 188 9.12 -6.31 -9.68
N ARG A 189 10.45 -6.29 -9.48
CA ARG A 189 11.08 -5.34 -8.58
C ARG A 189 10.82 -3.93 -9.02
N HIS A 190 10.51 -3.07 -8.08
CA HIS A 190 10.27 -1.67 -8.37
C HIS A 190 10.47 -0.80 -7.13
N TYR A 191 10.79 0.45 -7.38
CA TYR A 191 10.83 1.48 -6.36
C TYR A 191 10.23 2.78 -6.90
N GLY A 192 9.95 3.71 -6.02
CA GLY A 192 9.40 4.98 -6.46
C GLY A 192 9.06 5.92 -5.32
N ILE A 193 8.48 7.04 -5.69
CA ILE A 193 7.96 8.03 -4.76
C ILE A 193 6.51 8.38 -5.07
N ARG A 194 5.78 8.71 -4.02
CA ARG A 194 4.43 9.26 -4.06
C ARG A 194 4.43 10.64 -3.39
N THR A 195 4.22 11.69 -4.17
CA THR A 195 3.97 13.06 -3.69
C THR A 195 2.46 13.29 -3.54
N GLN A 196 1.99 14.47 -3.16
CA GLN A 196 0.54 14.73 -3.12
C GLN A 196 -0.12 14.72 -4.51
N ASP A 197 0.60 15.11 -5.55
CA ASP A 197 0.03 15.31 -6.88
C ASP A 197 0.50 14.28 -7.90
N PHE A 198 1.64 13.64 -7.66
CA PHE A 198 2.26 12.74 -8.62
C PHE A 198 2.79 11.47 -7.97
N LYS A 199 2.90 10.43 -8.79
CA LYS A 199 3.60 9.20 -8.47
C LYS A 199 4.62 8.91 -9.56
N LEU A 200 5.82 8.47 -9.19
CA LEU A 200 6.87 8.02 -10.10
C LEU A 200 7.33 6.64 -9.66
N ILE A 201 7.32 5.67 -10.57
CA ILE A 201 7.69 4.26 -10.32
C ILE A 201 8.75 3.85 -11.33
N HIS A 202 9.78 3.13 -10.88
CA HIS A 202 10.78 2.48 -11.73
C HIS A 202 10.74 0.97 -11.48
N PHE A 203 10.37 0.23 -12.48
CA PHE A 203 10.54 -1.22 -12.53
C PHE A 203 11.94 -1.50 -13.08
N TYR A 204 12.83 -2.00 -12.23
CA TYR A 204 14.25 -2.12 -12.54
C TYR A 204 14.67 -3.58 -12.77
N ASN A 205 15.85 -3.78 -13.37
CA ASN A 205 16.49 -5.06 -13.68
C ASN A 205 15.71 -5.93 -14.68
N ASP A 206 14.49 -6.33 -14.38
CA ASP A 206 13.77 -7.34 -15.16
C ASP A 206 13.11 -6.77 -16.42
N ILE A 207 12.63 -5.54 -16.36
CA ILE A 207 11.92 -4.89 -17.48
C ILE A 207 12.40 -3.47 -17.78
N ASP A 208 13.05 -2.78 -16.85
CA ASP A 208 13.56 -1.40 -16.98
C ASP A 208 12.51 -0.43 -17.54
N GLU A 209 11.36 -0.35 -16.91
CA GLU A 209 10.25 0.52 -17.32
C GLU A 209 9.95 1.59 -16.24
N TRP A 210 9.62 2.80 -16.71
CA TRP A 210 9.21 3.90 -15.86
C TRP A 210 7.73 4.21 -16.04
N GLU A 211 7.07 4.52 -14.93
CA GLU A 211 5.72 5.04 -14.91
C GLU A 211 5.65 6.33 -14.13
N MET A 212 4.83 7.23 -14.59
CA MET A 212 4.48 8.45 -13.88
C MET A 212 2.99 8.72 -13.99
N TYR A 213 2.37 9.08 -12.87
CA TYR A 213 0.94 9.36 -12.84
C TYR A 213 0.67 10.74 -12.25
N ASP A 214 -0.20 11.51 -12.91
CA ASP A 214 -0.82 12.71 -12.38
C ASP A 214 -2.04 12.29 -11.57
N MET A 215 -1.92 12.30 -10.24
CA MET A 215 -2.94 11.78 -9.34
C MET A 215 -4.22 12.62 -9.27
N LYS A 216 -4.18 13.85 -9.83
CA LYS A 216 -5.37 14.69 -9.97
C LYS A 216 -6.13 14.38 -11.26
N ALA A 217 -5.40 14.20 -12.35
CA ALA A 217 -5.97 13.91 -13.66
C ALA A 217 -6.37 12.44 -13.81
N ASP A 218 -5.58 11.54 -13.24
CA ASP A 218 -5.77 10.09 -13.31
C ASP A 218 -5.57 9.44 -11.92
N PRO A 219 -6.53 9.62 -10.99
CA PRO A 219 -6.44 9.05 -9.65
C PRO A 219 -6.51 7.51 -9.61
N ARG A 220 -6.80 6.87 -10.75
CA ARG A 220 -6.83 5.40 -10.90
C ARG A 220 -5.56 4.83 -11.55
N GLU A 221 -4.60 5.66 -11.86
CA GLU A 221 -3.30 5.26 -12.39
C GLU A 221 -3.37 4.35 -13.64
N MET A 222 -4.30 4.68 -14.56
CA MET A 222 -4.54 3.91 -15.77
C MET A 222 -3.67 4.34 -16.94
N ASN A 223 -3.16 5.59 -16.94
CA ASN A 223 -2.49 6.20 -18.09
C ASN A 223 -1.19 6.87 -17.65
N SER A 224 -0.07 6.18 -17.80
CA SER A 224 1.23 6.78 -17.52
C SER A 224 1.48 8.01 -18.38
N VAL A 225 1.98 9.06 -17.75
CA VAL A 225 2.40 10.31 -18.39
C VAL A 225 3.92 10.43 -18.47
N PHE A 226 4.66 9.38 -18.13
CA PHE A 226 6.12 9.36 -18.24
C PHE A 226 6.55 9.56 -19.70
N GLY A 227 7.54 10.41 -19.92
CA GLY A 227 8.06 10.72 -21.25
C GLY A 227 7.20 11.68 -22.09
N LYS A 228 6.04 12.13 -21.60
CA LYS A 228 5.23 13.11 -22.33
C LYS A 228 5.84 14.50 -22.20
N PRO A 229 5.99 15.27 -23.31
CA PRO A 229 6.65 16.56 -23.31
C PRO A 229 6.06 17.57 -22.33
N GLU A 230 4.74 17.60 -22.18
CA GLU A 230 4.03 18.50 -21.28
C GLU A 230 4.34 18.26 -19.80
N TYR A 231 4.82 17.08 -19.44
CA TYR A 231 5.21 16.69 -18.09
C TYR A 231 6.73 16.68 -17.86
N ALA A 232 7.55 17.05 -18.86
CA ALA A 232 9.01 16.93 -18.78
C ALA A 232 9.64 17.63 -17.57
N LYS A 233 9.12 18.82 -17.21
CA LYS A 233 9.60 19.56 -16.03
C LYS A 233 9.29 18.81 -14.74
N VAL A 234 8.06 18.37 -14.56
CA VAL A 234 7.61 17.63 -13.37
C VAL A 234 8.35 16.30 -13.27
N GLN A 235 8.52 15.59 -14.38
CA GLN A 235 9.29 14.36 -14.43
C GLN A 235 10.70 14.56 -13.90
N LYS A 236 11.40 15.59 -14.35
CA LYS A 236 12.74 15.92 -13.87
C LYS A 236 12.76 16.20 -12.36
N GLU A 237 11.84 17.03 -11.86
CA GLU A 237 11.73 17.33 -10.44
C GLU A 237 11.45 16.08 -9.59
N LEU A 238 10.62 15.16 -10.07
CA LEU A 238 10.33 13.89 -9.38
C LEU A 238 11.54 12.96 -9.40
N MET A 239 12.29 12.89 -10.49
CA MET A 239 13.51 12.06 -10.56
C MET A 239 14.58 12.58 -9.59
N GLU A 240 14.77 13.90 -9.49
CA GLU A 240 15.67 14.52 -8.52
C GLU A 240 15.21 14.23 -7.08
N LEU A 241 13.92 14.40 -6.78
CA LEU A 241 13.34 14.10 -5.48
C LEU A 241 13.50 12.61 -5.11
N LEU A 242 13.31 11.69 -6.06
CA LEU A 242 13.51 10.27 -5.87
C LEU A 242 14.95 9.96 -5.46
N GLN A 243 15.93 10.51 -6.20
CA GLN A 243 17.35 10.31 -5.89
C GLN A 243 17.72 10.84 -4.51
N ASP A 244 17.22 12.02 -4.14
CA ASP A 244 17.49 12.60 -2.83
C ASP A 244 16.84 11.78 -1.71
N THR A 245 15.64 11.26 -1.93
CA THR A 245 14.95 10.38 -1.00
C THR A 245 15.68 9.05 -0.82
N GLN A 246 16.18 8.46 -1.89
CA GLN A 246 17.02 7.25 -1.83
C GLN A 246 18.29 7.47 -1.02
N LYS A 247 18.99 8.60 -1.22
CA LYS A 247 20.16 8.97 -0.41
C LYS A 247 19.78 9.14 1.06
N GLN A 248 18.68 9.82 1.36
CA GLN A 248 18.17 10.03 2.72
C GLN A 248 17.97 8.70 3.45
N TYR A 249 17.36 7.71 2.80
CA TYR A 249 17.10 6.40 3.38
C TYR A 249 18.23 5.39 3.18
N LYS A 250 19.37 5.82 2.60
CA LYS A 250 20.53 4.97 2.30
C LYS A 250 20.17 3.76 1.42
N ASP A 251 19.28 4.00 0.47
CA ASP A 251 18.81 3.02 -0.50
C ASP A 251 19.29 3.37 -1.91
N THR A 252 20.62 3.43 -2.06
CA THR A 252 21.29 3.95 -3.25
C THR A 252 21.75 2.89 -4.23
N ASP A 253 21.76 1.63 -3.82
CA ASP A 253 22.14 0.51 -4.68
C ASP A 253 21.17 -0.66 -4.49
N PRO A 254 20.14 -0.76 -5.35
CA PRO A 254 19.19 -1.85 -5.32
C PRO A 254 19.84 -3.23 -5.51
N ASP A 255 20.87 -3.33 -6.33
CA ASP A 255 21.52 -4.60 -6.67
C ASP A 255 22.41 -5.14 -5.53
N GLU A 256 23.09 -4.27 -4.79
CA GLU A 256 23.88 -4.69 -3.64
C GLU A 256 23.03 -5.22 -2.49
N LYS A 257 21.92 -4.57 -2.19
CA LYS A 257 21.00 -5.01 -1.13
C LYS A 257 20.35 -6.35 -1.47
N GLU A 258 20.03 -6.58 -2.72
CA GLU A 258 19.52 -7.87 -3.17
C GLU A 258 20.50 -9.01 -2.90
N LYS A 259 21.79 -8.79 -3.17
CA LYS A 259 22.84 -9.79 -2.89
C LYS A 259 22.91 -10.15 -1.40
N VAL A 260 22.59 -9.22 -0.51
CA VAL A 260 22.60 -9.43 0.95
C VAL A 260 21.36 -10.18 1.41
N LEU A 261 20.18 -9.79 0.93
CA LEU A 261 18.90 -10.38 1.35
C LEU A 261 18.74 -11.84 0.90
N PHE A 262 19.27 -12.21 -0.26
CA PHE A 262 19.11 -13.55 -0.83
C PHE A 262 20.29 -14.51 -0.67
N LYS A 263 21.40 -14.10 -0.06
CA LYS A 263 22.54 -15.00 0.22
C LYS A 263 22.20 -16.16 1.15
N GLY A 264 21.11 -16.07 1.92
CA GLY A 264 20.69 -17.09 2.88
C GLY A 264 19.74 -18.16 2.36
N ASP A 265 18.94 -17.91 1.30
CA ASP A 265 17.70 -18.67 1.09
C ASP A 265 17.50 -19.30 -0.30
N ARG A 266 18.39 -19.09 -1.26
CA ARG A 266 18.26 -19.69 -2.62
C ARG A 266 18.21 -21.23 -2.63
N ARG A 267 18.66 -21.90 -1.59
CA ARG A 267 18.63 -23.37 -1.50
C ARG A 267 17.31 -23.94 -0.98
N GLN A 268 16.49 -23.15 -0.32
CA GLN A 268 15.21 -23.61 0.23
C GLN A 268 14.03 -23.42 -0.74
N MET A 269 14.09 -22.46 -1.66
CA MET A 269 13.02 -22.19 -2.63
C MET A 269 13.00 -23.14 -3.84
N GLN A 270 14.09 -23.85 -4.13
CA GLN A 270 14.15 -24.81 -5.26
C GLN A 270 13.61 -26.21 -4.89
N ASN A 271 13.24 -26.46 -3.64
CA ASN A 271 12.79 -27.76 -3.13
C ASN A 271 11.38 -27.73 -2.50
N ARG A 272 10.55 -26.78 -2.84
CA ARG A 272 9.14 -26.76 -2.42
C ARG A 272 8.20 -26.73 -3.61
#